data_4020a1c55710e227f3cf4ea2a4b15d1e
#
_entry.id   4020a1c55710e227f3cf4ea2a4b15d1e
#
_cell.length_a   1.000
_cell.length_b   1.000
_cell.length_c   1.000
_cell.angle_alpha   90.00
_cell.angle_beta   90.00
_cell.angle_gamma   90.00
#
_symmetry.space_group_name_H-M   'P 1'
#
loop_
_entity.id
_entity.type
_entity.pdbx_description
1 polymer ?
#
loop_
_entity_poly.entity_id
_entity_poly.type
_entity_poly.pdbx_seq_one_letter_code
_entity_poly.pdbx_strand_id
1 'polypeptide(L)'
;MYLCVSNNLLKKQNMKTYYSFLSMMLIGIMTFLSSCSDDENVFYYSFKDIEYSVYTNDGMTSYETNWEAWQTIVNRAEDQEISAGSGDIYQGHHEYYYFECDNPSLFNPTVGHVHVPLPQAITLDNQISFDEKEGEYSLEKMEVNRSYESRMYDIPAKTKLTLERKIEMKKLTLTYTATFQRHPSGKDHVVTGKFIRYIPVGIALVEKYEPLKE
;
A
#
# COMPACT_ATOMS: atom_id res chain seq x y z
N MET A 1 -59.43 -43.56 -51.18
CA MET A 1 -57.95 -43.63 -51.24
C MET A 1 -57.30 -42.22 -51.52
N TYR A 2 -57.85 -41.15 -50.97
CA TYR A 2 -57.40 -39.78 -51.23
C TYR A 2 -57.00 -38.93 -49.97
N LEU A 3 -57.03 -39.53 -48.79
CA LEU A 3 -56.75 -38.81 -47.54
C LEU A 3 -55.37 -39.06 -46.93
N CYS A 4 -54.54 -39.96 -47.47
CA CYS A 4 -53.23 -40.29 -46.91
C CYS A 4 -52.07 -39.49 -47.54
N VAL A 5 -52.24 -38.84 -48.69
CA VAL A 5 -51.17 -38.08 -49.38
C VAL A 5 -51.02 -36.66 -48.88
N SER A 6 -52.13 -36.05 -48.40
CA SER A 6 -52.15 -34.65 -47.95
C SER A 6 -51.40 -34.44 -46.61
N ASN A 7 -51.45 -35.42 -45.68
CA ASN A 7 -50.82 -35.31 -44.37
C ASN A 7 -49.29 -35.39 -44.42
N ASN A 8 -48.73 -36.11 -45.39
CA ASN A 8 -47.28 -36.27 -45.51
C ASN A 8 -46.58 -35.01 -46.13
N LEU A 9 -47.29 -34.29 -46.99
CA LEU A 9 -46.79 -33.06 -47.59
C LEU A 9 -46.76 -31.90 -46.58
N LEU A 10 -47.82 -31.75 -45.76
CA LEU A 10 -47.89 -30.75 -44.68
C LEU A 10 -46.84 -31.03 -43.59
N LYS A 11 -46.59 -32.32 -43.24
CA LYS A 11 -45.59 -32.68 -42.26
C LYS A 11 -44.16 -32.40 -42.76
N LYS A 12 -43.91 -32.56 -44.07
CA LYS A 12 -42.62 -32.34 -44.70
C LYS A 12 -42.34 -30.82 -44.86
N GLN A 13 -43.38 -30.03 -45.07
CA GLN A 13 -43.28 -28.58 -45.17
C GLN A 13 -43.04 -27.92 -43.79
N ASN A 14 -43.72 -28.42 -42.75
CA ASN A 14 -43.50 -27.95 -41.37
C ASN A 14 -42.12 -28.28 -40.85
N MET A 15 -41.59 -29.49 -41.22
CA MET A 15 -40.21 -29.86 -40.82
C MET A 15 -39.16 -29.01 -41.49
N LYS A 16 -39.31 -28.65 -42.77
CA LYS A 16 -38.35 -27.79 -43.46
C LYS A 16 -38.35 -26.37 -42.86
N THR A 17 -39.50 -25.84 -42.49
CA THR A 17 -39.64 -24.53 -41.85
C THR A 17 -39.00 -24.54 -40.44
N TYR A 18 -39.19 -25.65 -39.72
CA TYR A 18 -38.63 -25.81 -38.38
C TYR A 18 -37.07 -25.87 -38.39
N TYR A 19 -36.49 -26.59 -39.34
CA TYR A 19 -35.05 -26.65 -39.52
C TYR A 19 -34.47 -25.29 -40.01
N SER A 20 -35.20 -24.56 -40.84
CA SER A 20 -34.80 -23.20 -41.24
C SER A 20 -34.82 -22.23 -40.07
N PHE A 21 -35.83 -22.28 -39.20
CA PHE A 21 -35.90 -21.46 -37.97
C PHE A 21 -34.80 -21.86 -36.97
N LEU A 22 -34.55 -23.18 -36.80
CA LEU A 22 -33.48 -23.65 -35.90
C LEU A 22 -32.11 -23.23 -36.38
N SER A 23 -31.84 -23.29 -37.70
CA SER A 23 -30.58 -22.84 -38.30
C SER A 23 -30.38 -21.33 -38.17
N MET A 24 -31.41 -20.51 -38.35
CA MET A 24 -31.35 -19.08 -38.11
C MET A 24 -31.11 -18.75 -36.64
N MET A 25 -31.75 -19.49 -35.73
CA MET A 25 -31.53 -19.30 -34.30
C MET A 25 -30.11 -19.67 -33.86
N LEU A 26 -29.52 -20.74 -34.41
CA LEU A 26 -28.14 -21.14 -34.16
C LEU A 26 -27.15 -20.11 -34.71
N ILE A 27 -27.38 -19.53 -35.88
CA ILE A 27 -26.55 -18.49 -36.49
C ILE A 27 -26.67 -17.20 -35.66
N GLY A 28 -27.85 -16.86 -35.16
CA GLY A 28 -28.07 -15.73 -34.26
C GLY A 28 -27.30 -15.89 -32.92
N ILE A 29 -27.27 -17.11 -32.34
CA ILE A 29 -26.56 -17.37 -31.10
C ILE A 29 -25.03 -17.35 -31.32
N MET A 30 -24.54 -17.83 -32.48
CA MET A 30 -23.11 -17.71 -32.79
C MET A 30 -22.64 -16.27 -33.04
N THR A 31 -23.50 -15.41 -33.61
CA THR A 31 -23.17 -13.98 -33.77
C THR A 31 -23.20 -13.22 -32.46
N PHE A 32 -24.00 -13.62 -31.47
CA PHE A 32 -23.99 -13.04 -30.13
C PHE A 32 -22.78 -13.52 -29.30
N LEU A 33 -22.26 -14.73 -29.56
CA LEU A 33 -21.07 -15.24 -28.86
C LEU A 33 -19.77 -14.69 -29.46
N SER A 34 -19.76 -14.20 -30.68
CA SER A 34 -18.60 -13.55 -31.28
C SER A 34 -18.54 -12.03 -31.04
N SER A 35 -19.58 -11.44 -30.42
CA SER A 35 -19.62 -10.00 -30.10
C SER A 35 -19.11 -9.68 -28.69
N CYS A 36 -18.62 -10.66 -27.93
CA CYS A 36 -17.90 -10.44 -26.66
C CYS A 36 -16.42 -10.72 -26.80
N SER A 37 -15.80 -10.23 -27.86
CA SER A 37 -14.36 -9.99 -27.89
C SER A 37 -14.14 -8.49 -28.16
N ASP A 38 -14.69 -7.63 -27.32
CA ASP A 38 -13.91 -6.48 -26.91
C ASP A 38 -12.76 -7.11 -26.12
N ASP A 39 -11.72 -7.51 -26.85
CA ASP A 39 -10.36 -7.53 -26.35
C ASP A 39 -10.07 -6.09 -25.92
N GLU A 40 -10.59 -5.65 -24.79
CA GLU A 40 -9.93 -4.68 -23.99
C GLU A 40 -8.52 -5.27 -23.87
N ASN A 41 -7.59 -4.71 -24.62
CA ASN A 41 -6.16 -5.00 -24.50
C ASN A 41 -5.81 -4.70 -23.04
N VAL A 42 -6.02 -5.66 -22.15
CA VAL A 42 -5.68 -5.57 -20.74
C VAL A 42 -4.16 -5.51 -20.71
N PHE A 43 -3.68 -4.27 -20.73
CA PHE A 43 -2.25 -4.03 -20.55
C PHE A 43 -1.93 -4.27 -19.08
N TYR A 44 -0.91 -5.07 -18.84
CA TYR A 44 -0.30 -5.18 -17.52
C TYR A 44 1.20 -4.95 -17.64
N TYR A 45 1.79 -4.56 -16.52
CA TYR A 45 3.21 -4.28 -16.43
C TYR A 45 3.86 -5.31 -15.51
N SER A 46 5.00 -5.86 -15.92
CA SER A 46 5.88 -6.63 -15.06
C SER A 46 7.10 -5.81 -14.70
N PHE A 47 7.49 -5.86 -13.42
CA PHE A 47 8.70 -5.23 -12.94
C PHE A 47 9.94 -5.95 -13.48
N LYS A 48 10.95 -5.20 -13.86
CA LYS A 48 12.24 -5.73 -14.33
C LYS A 48 13.37 -5.40 -13.38
N ASP A 49 13.52 -4.11 -13.04
CA ASP A 49 14.65 -3.62 -12.27
C ASP A 49 14.37 -2.26 -11.64
N ILE A 50 15.13 -1.94 -10.58
CA ILE A 50 15.17 -0.62 -9.94
C ILE A 50 16.60 -0.26 -9.55
N GLU A 51 17.00 0.95 -9.92
CA GLU A 51 18.28 1.54 -9.56
C GLU A 51 18.06 2.75 -8.67
N TYR A 52 18.86 2.89 -7.61
CA TYR A 52 18.85 4.05 -6.73
C TYR A 52 20.12 4.88 -6.93
N SER A 53 19.96 6.19 -6.90
CA SER A 53 21.05 7.15 -7.06
C SER A 53 20.95 8.27 -6.02
N VAL A 54 22.09 8.88 -5.72
CA VAL A 54 22.17 10.04 -4.82
C VAL A 54 22.45 11.28 -5.66
N TYR A 55 21.47 12.19 -5.78
CA TYR A 55 21.63 13.47 -6.46
C TYR A 55 21.76 14.61 -5.46
N THR A 56 21.99 15.82 -5.94
CA THR A 56 22.30 17.02 -5.13
C THR A 56 21.29 17.32 -4.02
N ASN A 57 20.01 16.98 -4.22
CA ASN A 57 18.94 17.21 -3.25
C ASN A 57 18.53 15.93 -2.50
N ASP A 58 19.26 14.84 -2.71
CA ASP A 58 19.05 13.58 -2.01
C ASP A 58 19.95 13.54 -0.79
N GLY A 59 19.64 12.64 0.13
CA GLY A 59 20.44 12.49 1.33
C GLY A 59 19.62 12.07 2.54
N MET A 60 20.28 12.12 3.66
CA MET A 60 19.66 11.85 4.96
C MET A 60 19.65 13.14 5.78
N THR A 61 18.48 13.55 6.22
CA THR A 61 18.28 14.72 7.08
C THR A 61 17.68 14.30 8.40
N SER A 62 18.09 14.96 9.50
CA SER A 62 17.50 14.75 10.83
C SER A 62 16.61 15.93 11.19
N TYR A 63 15.52 15.65 11.88
CA TYR A 63 14.65 16.65 12.47
C TYR A 63 14.02 16.10 13.75
N GLU A 64 13.54 16.99 14.61
CA GLU A 64 12.79 16.64 15.80
C GLU A 64 11.33 17.04 15.64
N THR A 65 10.42 16.21 16.17
CA THR A 65 9.02 16.64 16.30
C THR A 65 8.89 17.75 17.35
N ASN A 66 7.75 18.40 17.39
CA ASN A 66 7.44 19.27 18.52
C ASN A 66 7.17 18.40 19.77
N TRP A 67 7.31 19.02 20.96
CA TRP A 67 6.81 18.40 22.19
C TRP A 67 5.30 18.23 22.11
N GLU A 68 4.83 17.03 22.39
CA GLU A 68 3.41 16.67 22.40
C GLU A 68 3.04 15.89 23.67
N ALA A 69 1.93 16.23 24.28
CA ALA A 69 1.31 15.40 25.31
C ALA A 69 0.64 14.21 24.63
N TRP A 70 1.20 13.01 24.78
CA TRP A 70 0.70 11.81 24.09
C TRP A 70 -0.11 10.89 25.00
N GLN A 71 0.08 11.00 26.33
CA GLN A 71 -0.72 10.24 27.30
C GLN A 71 -0.93 11.00 28.59
N THR A 72 -2.10 10.81 29.19
CA THR A 72 -2.41 11.27 30.54
C THR A 72 -2.97 10.12 31.35
N ILE A 73 -2.45 9.90 32.56
CA ILE A 73 -2.89 8.87 33.50
C ILE A 73 -3.29 9.58 34.81
N VAL A 74 -4.43 9.19 35.36
CA VAL A 74 -4.99 9.83 36.56
C VAL A 74 -5.17 8.81 37.65
N ASN A 75 -4.50 9.01 38.78
CA ASN A 75 -4.74 8.26 40.00
C ASN A 75 -5.70 9.06 40.93
N ARG A 76 -6.92 8.58 41.11
CA ARG A 76 -7.96 9.18 41.95
C ARG A 76 -8.03 8.56 43.33
N ALA A 77 -7.21 7.57 43.66
CA ALA A 77 -7.16 6.96 44.96
C ALA A 77 -6.80 8.01 46.04
N GLU A 78 -7.37 7.90 47.24
CA GLU A 78 -7.17 8.85 48.31
C GLU A 78 -5.75 8.76 48.92
N ASP A 79 -5.25 7.52 49.08
CA ASP A 79 -4.04 7.20 49.83
C ASP A 79 -3.16 6.13 49.21
N GLN A 80 -3.48 5.68 48.00
CA GLN A 80 -2.77 4.58 47.35
C GLN A 80 -2.10 5.02 46.03
N GLU A 81 -0.83 4.70 45.92
CA GLU A 81 -0.09 4.77 44.66
C GLU A 81 -0.56 3.67 43.71
N ILE A 82 -0.56 3.95 42.42
CA ILE A 82 -0.82 2.95 41.35
C ILE A 82 0.36 2.87 40.40
N SER A 83 0.65 1.66 39.91
CA SER A 83 1.57 1.46 38.78
C SER A 83 0.76 1.31 37.52
N ALA A 84 1.09 2.11 36.49
CA ALA A 84 0.41 2.08 35.20
C ALA A 84 1.42 2.10 34.05
N GLY A 85 1.14 1.31 33.01
CA GLY A 85 1.92 1.30 31.78
C GLY A 85 1.58 2.46 30.86
N SER A 86 2.58 2.99 30.19
CA SER A 86 2.34 3.84 29.04
C SER A 86 1.85 2.99 27.86
N GLY A 87 1.16 3.64 26.91
CA GLY A 87 0.98 3.08 25.57
C GLY A 87 2.31 3.02 24.81
N ASP A 88 2.21 2.70 23.52
CA ASP A 88 3.36 2.71 22.63
C ASP A 88 3.94 4.13 22.50
N ILE A 89 5.19 4.28 22.92
CA ILE A 89 5.89 5.57 22.92
C ILE A 89 6.08 6.11 21.49
N TYR A 90 6.17 5.24 20.48
CA TYR A 90 6.32 5.60 19.07
C TYR A 90 4.99 5.68 18.30
N GLN A 91 3.85 5.57 18.96
CA GLN A 91 2.55 5.63 18.30
C GLN A 91 2.41 6.84 17.39
N GLY A 92 2.11 6.61 16.10
CA GLY A 92 2.00 7.65 15.08
C GLY A 92 3.34 8.12 14.47
N HIS A 93 4.48 7.59 14.96
CA HIS A 93 5.82 7.91 14.48
C HIS A 93 6.64 6.64 14.19
N HIS A 94 5.97 5.59 13.70
CA HIS A 94 6.65 4.37 13.27
C HIS A 94 7.48 4.62 12.03
N GLU A 95 8.41 3.72 11.79
CA GLU A 95 9.20 3.73 10.57
C GLU A 95 8.30 3.40 9.37
N TYR A 96 8.37 4.23 8.32
CA TYR A 96 7.63 4.01 7.08
C TYR A 96 8.40 4.55 5.87
N TYR A 97 8.05 4.04 4.71
CA TYR A 97 8.54 4.54 3.43
C TYR A 97 7.41 4.64 2.40
N TYR A 98 7.69 5.31 1.30
CA TYR A 98 6.86 5.36 0.10
C TYR A 98 7.68 5.82 -1.10
N PHE A 99 7.13 5.59 -2.28
CA PHE A 99 7.69 6.05 -3.54
C PHE A 99 6.85 7.21 -4.08
N GLU A 100 7.50 8.29 -4.48
CA GLU A 100 6.91 9.34 -5.32
C GLU A 100 7.28 9.04 -6.75
N CYS A 101 6.33 9.14 -7.68
CA CYS A 101 6.52 8.80 -9.08
C CYS A 101 6.18 10.00 -9.96
N ASP A 102 7.04 10.31 -10.92
CA ASP A 102 6.84 11.41 -11.86
C ASP A 102 5.65 11.15 -12.80
N ASN A 103 5.24 9.90 -12.96
CA ASN A 103 4.07 9.52 -13.76
C ASN A 103 3.22 8.44 -13.08
N PRO A 104 2.44 8.81 -12.05
CA PRO A 104 1.65 7.85 -11.27
C PRO A 104 0.55 7.13 -12.07
N SER A 105 0.14 7.66 -13.22
CA SER A 105 -0.87 7.02 -14.07
C SER A 105 -0.42 5.69 -14.67
N LEU A 106 0.89 5.41 -14.72
CA LEU A 106 1.44 4.12 -15.13
C LEU A 106 1.20 3.01 -14.08
N PHE A 107 0.90 3.40 -12.84
CA PHE A 107 0.72 2.49 -11.70
C PHE A 107 -0.74 2.23 -11.34
N ASN A 108 -1.67 2.54 -12.23
CA ASN A 108 -3.06 2.12 -12.06
C ASN A 108 -3.11 0.57 -12.01
N PRO A 109 -4.07 -0.08 -11.33
CA PRO A 109 -4.04 -1.40 -10.66
C PRO A 109 -3.52 -2.61 -11.43
N THR A 110 -2.89 -2.39 -12.56
CA THR A 110 -2.29 -3.41 -13.43
C THR A 110 -0.85 -3.79 -13.09
N VAL A 111 -0.20 -3.08 -12.15
CA VAL A 111 1.09 -3.49 -11.59
C VAL A 111 0.78 -4.25 -10.30
N GLY A 112 1.02 -5.56 -10.29
CA GLY A 112 0.84 -6.39 -9.09
C GLY A 112 1.82 -5.98 -7.97
N HIS A 113 1.80 -6.72 -6.86
CA HIS A 113 2.76 -6.53 -5.78
C HIS A 113 4.19 -6.74 -6.29
N VAL A 114 4.99 -5.68 -6.26
CA VAL A 114 6.38 -5.66 -6.71
C VAL A 114 7.27 -5.50 -5.48
N HIS A 115 8.18 -6.46 -5.26
CA HIS A 115 9.16 -6.39 -4.19
C HIS A 115 10.47 -5.80 -4.72
N VAL A 116 11.04 -4.87 -3.96
CA VAL A 116 12.25 -4.14 -4.32
C VAL A 116 13.20 -4.05 -3.12
N PRO A 117 14.53 -3.97 -3.36
CA PRO A 117 15.48 -3.68 -2.30
C PRO A 117 15.15 -2.32 -1.64
N LEU A 118 15.07 -2.27 -0.32
CA LEU A 118 14.78 -1.04 0.41
C LEU A 118 16.06 -0.36 0.86
N PRO A 119 16.34 0.87 0.42
CA PRO A 119 17.42 1.68 0.95
C PRO A 119 17.23 1.99 2.43
N GLN A 120 18.28 1.81 3.23
CA GLN A 120 18.30 2.06 4.67
C GLN A 120 19.08 3.31 5.05
N ALA A 121 20.24 3.51 4.43
CA ALA A 121 21.10 4.65 4.71
C ALA A 121 22.00 5.00 3.53
N ILE A 122 22.59 6.20 3.60
CA ILE A 122 23.69 6.64 2.74
C ILE A 122 24.94 6.71 3.61
N THR A 123 26.00 6.06 3.18
CA THR A 123 27.31 6.11 3.84
C THR A 123 28.05 7.40 3.51
N LEU A 124 29.16 7.68 4.21
CA LEU A 124 30.01 8.85 3.97
C LEU A 124 30.59 8.88 2.54
N ASP A 125 30.75 7.71 1.91
CA ASP A 125 31.23 7.58 0.54
C ASP A 125 30.09 7.59 -0.51
N ASN A 126 28.90 8.08 -0.14
CA ASN A 126 27.69 8.09 -0.96
C ASN A 126 27.23 6.70 -1.44
N GLN A 127 27.63 5.64 -0.74
CA GLN A 127 27.11 4.31 -1.01
C GLN A 127 25.77 4.12 -0.30
N ILE A 128 24.85 3.43 -0.97
CA ILE A 128 23.53 3.14 -0.43
C ILE A 128 23.60 1.76 0.24
N SER A 129 23.24 1.70 1.52
CA SER A 129 22.98 0.44 2.22
C SER A 129 21.51 0.07 2.10
N PHE A 130 21.25 -1.24 2.11
CA PHE A 130 19.90 -1.78 1.95
C PHE A 130 19.53 -2.62 3.16
N ASP A 131 18.23 -2.76 3.40
CA ASP A 131 17.70 -3.72 4.37
C ASP A 131 17.99 -5.16 3.91
N GLU A 132 18.02 -6.08 4.85
CA GLU A 132 18.14 -7.52 4.55
C GLU A 132 16.91 -8.06 3.83
N LYS A 133 15.76 -7.43 4.00
CA LYS A 133 14.49 -7.83 3.40
C LYS A 133 14.06 -6.81 2.36
N GLU A 134 13.51 -7.33 1.28
CA GLU A 134 12.83 -6.51 0.29
C GLU A 134 11.51 -5.96 0.86
N GLY A 135 11.09 -4.82 0.34
CA GLY A 135 9.79 -4.22 0.61
C GLY A 135 8.96 -4.08 -0.64
N GLU A 136 7.71 -3.73 -0.48
CA GLU A 136 6.80 -3.54 -1.60
C GLU A 136 6.99 -2.15 -2.23
N TYR A 137 7.07 -2.09 -3.56
CA TYR A 137 7.01 -0.82 -4.28
C TYR A 137 5.59 -0.24 -4.14
N SER A 138 5.45 0.85 -3.41
CA SER A 138 4.14 1.46 -3.11
C SER A 138 4.21 2.99 -3.15
N LEU A 139 3.19 3.60 -3.75
CA LEU A 139 2.98 5.06 -3.69
C LEU A 139 2.29 5.48 -2.39
N GLU A 140 1.73 4.53 -1.64
CA GLU A 140 1.18 4.74 -0.32
C GLU A 140 2.24 4.47 0.76
N LYS A 141 2.02 5.00 1.96
CA LYS A 141 2.91 4.79 3.10
C LYS A 141 2.90 3.33 3.53
N MET A 142 4.07 2.70 3.48
CA MET A 142 4.30 1.33 3.94
C MET A 142 5.08 1.35 5.26
N GLU A 143 4.50 0.79 6.31
CA GLU A 143 5.20 0.62 7.58
C GLU A 143 6.26 -0.49 7.46
N VAL A 144 7.50 -0.20 7.88
CA VAL A 144 8.62 -1.16 7.83
C VAL A 144 8.68 -1.99 9.09
N ASN A 145 8.64 -1.31 10.23
CA ASN A 145 8.77 -1.93 11.53
C ASN A 145 7.95 -1.15 12.57
N ARG A 146 7.17 -1.88 13.36
CA ARG A 146 6.47 -1.32 14.52
C ARG A 146 7.35 -1.53 15.73
N SER A 147 8.28 -0.59 15.96
CA SER A 147 8.92 -0.52 17.26
C SER A 147 7.86 -0.24 18.32
N TYR A 148 7.70 -1.15 19.24
CA TYR A 148 6.83 -0.97 20.40
C TYR A 148 7.70 -0.78 21.63
N GLU A 149 7.58 0.36 22.28
CA GLU A 149 8.20 0.65 23.57
C GLU A 149 7.14 1.17 24.53
N SER A 150 7.07 0.59 25.72
CA SER A 150 6.22 1.06 26.79
C SER A 150 7.02 1.14 28.09
N ARG A 151 6.63 2.03 29.00
CA ARG A 151 7.25 2.18 30.32
C ARG A 151 6.22 2.09 31.41
N MET A 152 6.63 1.61 32.57
CA MET A 152 5.80 1.62 33.79
C MET A 152 6.10 2.88 34.59
N TYR A 153 5.05 3.47 35.13
CA TYR A 153 5.09 4.68 35.94
C TYR A 153 4.34 4.46 37.24
N ASP A 154 4.95 4.87 38.35
CA ASP A 154 4.31 4.88 39.65
C ASP A 154 3.69 6.26 39.88
N ILE A 155 2.39 6.30 40.11
CA ILE A 155 1.60 7.53 40.17
C ILE A 155 1.05 7.67 41.58
N PRO A 156 1.52 8.67 42.33
CA PRO A 156 1.03 8.92 43.70
C PRO A 156 -0.48 9.12 43.76
N ALA A 157 -1.05 8.91 44.92
CA ALA A 157 -2.46 9.20 45.23
C ALA A 157 -2.86 10.62 44.82
N LYS A 158 -4.09 10.84 44.38
CA LYS A 158 -4.62 12.16 43.96
C LYS A 158 -3.73 12.91 42.96
N THR A 159 -3.10 12.20 42.02
CA THR A 159 -2.15 12.77 41.09
C THR A 159 -2.55 12.47 39.63
N LYS A 160 -2.35 13.46 38.79
CA LYS A 160 -2.39 13.33 37.33
C LYS A 160 -0.96 13.31 36.81
N LEU A 161 -0.59 12.27 36.04
CA LEU A 161 0.64 12.20 35.28
C LEU A 161 0.33 12.53 33.81
N THR A 162 1.00 13.56 33.28
CA THR A 162 1.00 13.85 31.84
C THR A 162 2.37 13.47 31.27
N LEU A 163 2.37 12.61 30.28
CA LEU A 163 3.57 12.18 29.55
C LEU A 163 3.67 12.99 28.26
N GLU A 164 4.76 13.76 28.14
CA GLU A 164 5.11 14.48 26.93
C GLU A 164 6.31 13.81 26.25
N ARG A 165 6.30 13.80 24.95
CA ARG A 165 7.41 13.24 24.15
C ARG A 165 7.83 14.17 23.03
N LYS A 166 9.08 14.02 22.60
CA LYS A 166 9.64 14.58 21.39
C LYS A 166 10.47 13.49 20.71
N ILE A 167 10.22 13.24 19.43
CA ILE A 167 10.86 12.16 18.68
C ILE A 167 11.85 12.75 17.68
N GLU A 168 13.06 12.22 17.71
CA GLU A 168 14.06 12.50 16.68
C GLU A 168 13.83 11.54 15.51
N MET A 169 13.71 12.11 14.32
CA MET A 169 13.43 11.41 13.08
C MET A 169 14.54 11.65 12.06
N LYS A 170 14.90 10.65 11.30
CA LYS A 170 15.67 10.79 10.07
C LYS A 170 14.77 10.61 8.87
N LYS A 171 14.98 11.47 7.86
CA LYS A 171 14.36 11.34 6.55
C LYS A 171 15.44 11.02 5.55
N LEU A 172 15.34 9.83 4.93
CA LEU A 172 16.16 9.44 3.77
C LEU A 172 15.37 9.80 2.50
N THR A 173 16.04 10.47 1.56
CA THR A 173 15.50 10.76 0.24
C THR A 173 16.50 10.30 -0.80
N LEU A 174 16.06 9.50 -1.78
CA LEU A 174 16.88 9.02 -2.90
C LEU A 174 16.09 9.16 -4.20
N THR A 175 16.79 9.41 -5.28
CA THR A 175 16.20 9.27 -6.62
C THR A 175 16.27 7.82 -7.05
N TYR A 176 15.20 7.31 -7.66
CA TYR A 176 15.20 5.99 -8.25
C TYR A 176 14.80 6.04 -9.73
N THR A 177 15.23 5.01 -10.46
CA THR A 177 14.80 4.70 -11.81
C THR A 177 14.35 3.25 -11.85
N ALA A 178 13.06 3.02 -12.12
CA ALA A 178 12.50 1.67 -12.22
C ALA A 178 12.09 1.37 -13.66
N THR A 179 12.33 0.15 -14.09
CA THR A 179 11.98 -0.34 -15.41
C THR A 179 10.87 -1.37 -15.32
N PHE A 180 9.80 -1.13 -16.06
CA PHE A 180 8.65 -2.03 -16.19
C PHE A 180 8.48 -2.45 -17.64
N GLN A 181 8.10 -3.70 -17.89
CA GLN A 181 7.79 -4.21 -19.22
C GLN A 181 6.29 -4.29 -19.41
N ARG A 182 5.79 -3.62 -20.46
CA ARG A 182 4.38 -3.66 -20.83
C ARG A 182 4.06 -4.93 -21.62
N HIS A 183 3.03 -5.66 -21.22
CA HIS A 183 2.52 -6.82 -21.92
C HIS A 183 1.21 -6.48 -22.67
N PRO A 184 0.97 -7.06 -23.87
CA PRO A 184 1.80 -8.04 -24.58
C PRO A 184 2.91 -7.42 -25.45
N SER A 185 3.07 -6.10 -25.51
CA SER A 185 3.98 -5.44 -26.46
C SER A 185 5.47 -5.71 -26.20
N GLY A 186 5.85 -6.13 -24.99
CA GLY A 186 7.24 -6.32 -24.58
C GLY A 186 8.05 -5.02 -24.46
N LYS A 187 7.41 -3.84 -24.61
CA LYS A 187 8.08 -2.55 -24.56
C LYS A 187 8.41 -2.14 -23.13
N ASP A 188 9.65 -1.70 -22.92
CA ASP A 188 10.06 -1.18 -21.61
C ASP A 188 9.53 0.23 -21.38
N HIS A 189 9.10 0.48 -20.15
CA HIS A 189 8.70 1.77 -19.62
C HIS A 189 9.57 2.10 -18.43
N VAL A 190 10.27 3.20 -18.52
CA VAL A 190 11.13 3.72 -17.45
C VAL A 190 10.36 4.77 -16.67
N VAL A 191 10.44 4.65 -15.37
CA VAL A 191 9.78 5.54 -14.39
C VAL A 191 10.84 6.08 -13.45
N THR A 192 10.82 7.37 -13.20
CA THR A 192 11.69 8.04 -12.24
C THR A 192 10.87 8.63 -11.11
N GLY A 193 11.52 8.85 -9.98
CA GLY A 193 10.86 9.46 -8.84
C GLY A 193 11.75 9.51 -7.61
N LYS A 194 11.13 9.68 -6.44
CA LYS A 194 11.83 9.71 -5.16
C LYS A 194 11.40 8.56 -4.27
N PHE A 195 12.37 7.86 -3.71
CA PHE A 195 12.18 6.99 -2.56
C PHE A 195 12.34 7.83 -1.31
N ILE A 196 11.36 7.78 -0.40
CA ILE A 196 11.35 8.54 0.84
C ILE A 196 11.10 7.57 1.99
N ARG A 197 11.98 7.62 3.02
CA ARG A 197 11.86 6.79 4.22
C ARG A 197 12.02 7.66 5.45
N TYR A 198 11.17 7.44 6.45
CA TYR A 198 11.22 8.09 7.75
C TYR A 198 11.55 7.07 8.82
N ILE A 199 12.59 7.35 9.60
CA ILE A 199 13.16 6.44 10.58
C ILE A 199 13.19 7.14 11.94
N PRO A 200 12.48 6.68 12.96
CA PRO A 200 12.64 7.18 14.33
C PRO A 200 14.01 6.69 14.87
N VAL A 201 14.81 7.62 15.40
CA VAL A 201 16.17 7.31 15.87
C VAL A 201 16.38 7.63 17.34
N GLY A 202 15.52 8.43 17.94
CA GLY A 202 15.63 8.81 19.35
C GLY A 202 14.33 9.36 19.89
N ILE A 203 14.21 9.35 21.22
CA ILE A 203 13.04 9.89 21.92
C ILE A 203 13.48 10.61 23.19
N ALA A 204 12.93 11.79 23.43
CA ALA A 204 12.98 12.51 24.69
C ALA A 204 11.61 12.46 25.35
N LEU A 205 11.59 12.16 26.65
CA LEU A 205 10.36 12.05 27.46
C LEU A 205 10.43 13.05 28.63
N VAL A 206 9.27 13.62 28.94
CA VAL A 206 9.06 14.48 30.11
C VAL A 206 7.82 13.99 30.85
N GLU A 207 7.99 13.83 32.16
CA GLU A 207 6.94 13.43 33.09
C GLU A 207 6.50 14.66 33.89
N LYS A 208 5.19 14.95 33.87
CA LYS A 208 4.60 16.06 34.65
C LYS A 208 3.58 15.54 35.61
N TYR A 209 3.91 15.57 36.90
CA TYR A 209 3.02 15.17 37.98
C TYR A 209 2.30 16.41 38.52
N GLU A 210 0.99 16.41 38.51
CA GLU A 210 0.14 17.49 39.02
C GLU A 210 -0.86 16.94 40.02
N PRO A 211 -1.01 17.54 41.23
CA PRO A 211 -2.06 17.14 42.17
C PRO A 211 -3.43 17.40 41.57
N LEU A 212 -4.37 16.49 41.78
CA LEU A 212 -5.76 16.70 41.38
C LEU A 212 -6.34 17.82 42.27
N LYS A 213 -6.96 18.80 41.62
CA LYS A 213 -7.73 19.83 42.34
C LYS A 213 -9.01 19.18 42.80
N GLU A 214 -9.33 19.40 44.10
CA GLU A 214 -10.60 19.05 44.70
C GLU A 214 -11.75 19.81 44.07
#